data_bfa1379f9197697388d80f0de481daaa
#
_entry.id   bfa1379f9197697388d80f0de481daaa
#
_cell.length_a   1.000
_cell.length_b   1.000
_cell.length_c   1.000
_cell.angle_alpha   90.00
_cell.angle_beta   90.00
_cell.angle_gamma   90.00
#
_symmetry.space_group_name_H-M   'P 1'
#
loop_
_entity.id
_entity.type
_entity.pdbx_description
1 polymer ?
#
loop_
_entity_poly.entity_id
_entity_poly.type
_entity_poly.pdbx_seq_one_letter_code
_entity_poly.pdbx_strand_id
1 'polypeptide(L)'
;MRGVSDRTVLVSGGTGGLGAAVTRAFLEDGWRVVVPWIVERELERVEEHERLELVQADLFDPAAVARAMQTAGPSLRALVNLVGGFAIHDRVHETPIETFEEQLRLNLRPAYLACRAALPAMLEAGGGSIVCVSSRAARRPFPGAAGYIVGKAAVLALVDALDAEYRKDGVRVNAVLPSVIDTPANRASMPDADFDTWVRPDQIARVIRFLCSEDASITSGAHVPVYGLA
;
A
#
# COMPACT_ATOMS: atom_id res chain seq x y z
N MET A 1 7.45 -21.34 23.69
CA MET A 1 6.71 -20.09 23.42
C MET A 1 7.72 -19.11 22.83
N ARG A 2 7.69 -18.85 21.52
CA ARG A 2 8.46 -17.74 20.95
C ARG A 2 7.84 -16.47 21.49
N GLY A 3 8.62 -15.63 22.19
CA GLY A 3 8.15 -14.35 22.68
C GLY A 3 7.53 -13.59 21.53
N VAL A 4 6.37 -12.96 21.76
CA VAL A 4 5.72 -12.04 20.81
C VAL A 4 6.76 -10.96 20.51
N SER A 5 7.46 -11.06 19.39
CA SER A 5 8.39 -10.02 18.98
C SER A 5 7.57 -8.76 18.78
N ASP A 6 8.01 -7.67 19.38
CA ASP A 6 7.32 -6.38 19.35
C ASP A 6 7.52 -5.71 17.97
N ARG A 7 6.95 -6.35 16.93
CA ARG A 7 7.09 -5.92 15.54
C ARG A 7 5.93 -5.01 15.13
N THR A 8 6.27 -3.88 14.57
CA THR A 8 5.30 -2.88 14.11
C THR A 8 5.23 -2.85 12.58
N VAL A 9 4.02 -2.73 12.05
CA VAL A 9 3.75 -2.38 10.65
C VAL A 9 3.07 -1.02 10.58
N LEU A 10 3.49 -0.17 9.64
CA LEU A 10 2.74 1.02 9.26
C LEU A 10 1.96 0.73 7.98
N VAL A 11 0.64 0.93 8.01
CA VAL A 11 -0.25 0.69 6.87
C VAL A 11 -0.82 2.02 6.40
N SER A 12 -0.20 2.60 5.37
CA SER A 12 -0.72 3.82 4.74
C SER A 12 -2.01 3.50 3.98
N GLY A 13 -3.07 4.28 4.21
CA GLY A 13 -4.40 3.98 3.66
C GLY A 13 -5.11 2.80 4.34
N GLY A 14 -4.69 2.48 5.58
CA GLY A 14 -5.23 1.36 6.37
C GLY A 14 -6.71 1.46 6.72
N THR A 15 -7.33 2.63 6.59
CA THR A 15 -8.77 2.87 6.78
C THR A 15 -9.61 2.67 5.51
N GLY A 16 -8.97 2.56 4.33
CA GLY A 16 -9.65 2.36 3.05
C GLY A 16 -10.25 0.95 2.88
N GLY A 17 -10.95 0.71 1.77
CA GLY A 17 -11.63 -0.56 1.52
C GLY A 17 -10.71 -1.79 1.47
N LEU A 18 -9.50 -1.68 0.91
CA LEU A 18 -8.46 -2.70 1.02
C LEU A 18 -7.75 -2.60 2.37
N GLY A 19 -7.51 -1.38 2.83
CA GLY A 19 -6.71 -1.09 4.01
C GLY A 19 -7.26 -1.71 5.29
N ALA A 20 -8.56 -1.67 5.52
CA ALA A 20 -9.18 -2.30 6.69
C ALA A 20 -8.93 -3.81 6.76
N ALA A 21 -8.97 -4.52 5.61
CA ALA A 21 -8.64 -5.93 5.57
C ALA A 21 -7.15 -6.21 5.82
N VAL A 22 -6.27 -5.34 5.30
CA VAL A 22 -4.82 -5.43 5.56
C VAL A 22 -4.52 -5.16 7.03
N THR A 23 -5.07 -4.10 7.61
CA THR A 23 -4.94 -3.76 9.03
C THR A 23 -5.35 -4.93 9.92
N ARG A 24 -6.54 -5.49 9.68
CA ARG A 24 -7.03 -6.66 10.41
C ARG A 24 -6.10 -7.87 10.29
N ALA A 25 -5.63 -8.19 9.09
CA ALA A 25 -4.76 -9.35 8.88
C ALA A 25 -3.44 -9.26 9.65
N PHE A 26 -2.87 -8.06 9.83
CA PHE A 26 -1.68 -7.86 10.66
C PHE A 26 -1.99 -7.91 12.15
N LEU A 27 -3.13 -7.38 12.60
CA LEU A 27 -3.57 -7.47 14.00
C LEU A 27 -3.79 -8.93 14.42
N GLU A 28 -4.47 -9.73 13.57
CA GLU A 28 -4.68 -11.17 13.78
C GLU A 28 -3.36 -11.96 13.86
N ASP A 29 -2.32 -11.49 13.16
CA ASP A 29 -0.96 -12.07 13.20
C ASP A 29 -0.09 -11.50 14.36
N GLY A 30 -0.70 -10.74 15.26
CA GLY A 30 -0.09 -10.24 16.50
C GLY A 30 0.86 -9.06 16.32
N TRP A 31 0.83 -8.36 15.17
CA TRP A 31 1.59 -7.14 14.97
C TRP A 31 0.98 -5.95 15.70
N ARG A 32 1.82 -5.00 16.12
CA ARG A 32 1.36 -3.65 16.38
C ARG A 32 1.17 -2.95 15.04
N VAL A 33 0.01 -2.33 14.83
CA VAL A 33 -0.36 -1.70 13.56
C VAL A 33 -0.53 -0.21 13.76
N VAL A 34 0.20 0.60 12.99
CA VAL A 34 0.02 2.06 12.96
C VAL A 34 -0.64 2.44 11.64
N VAL A 35 -1.76 3.15 11.73
CA VAL A 35 -2.55 3.56 10.57
C VAL A 35 -2.67 5.07 10.53
N PRO A 36 -1.96 5.75 9.60
CA PRO A 36 -2.22 7.15 9.29
C PRO A 36 -3.59 7.33 8.63
N TRP A 37 -4.36 8.32 9.08
CA TRP A 37 -5.69 8.63 8.54
C TRP A 37 -5.93 10.13 8.38
N ILE A 38 -6.84 10.51 7.46
CA ILE A 38 -7.29 11.90 7.25
C ILE A 38 -8.81 12.00 7.11
N VAL A 39 -9.49 10.90 6.77
CA VAL A 39 -10.93 10.87 6.55
C VAL A 39 -11.61 10.18 7.71
N GLU A 40 -12.19 10.95 8.62
CA GLU A 40 -12.77 10.48 9.89
C GLU A 40 -13.82 9.37 9.69
N ARG A 41 -14.72 9.52 8.72
CA ARG A 41 -15.76 8.52 8.40
C ARG A 41 -15.19 7.14 8.01
N GLU A 42 -13.93 7.08 7.61
CA GLU A 42 -13.29 5.80 7.27
C GLU A 42 -12.85 5.01 8.49
N LEU A 43 -12.76 5.65 9.65
CA LEU A 43 -12.42 4.98 10.92
C LEU A 43 -13.47 3.94 11.31
N GLU A 44 -14.73 4.11 10.90
CA GLU A 44 -15.82 3.15 11.11
C GLU A 44 -15.55 1.78 10.46
N ARG A 45 -14.59 1.69 9.53
CA ARG A 45 -14.20 0.43 8.86
C ARG A 45 -13.17 -0.37 9.63
N VAL A 46 -12.59 0.21 10.66
CA VAL A 46 -11.48 -0.39 11.40
C VAL A 46 -11.93 -0.64 12.82
N GLU A 47 -11.93 -1.91 13.23
CA GLU A 47 -12.32 -2.31 14.59
C GLU A 47 -11.28 -1.86 15.61
N GLU A 48 -11.72 -1.45 16.80
CA GLU A 48 -10.83 -1.13 17.91
C GLU A 48 -10.02 -2.37 18.31
N HIS A 49 -8.74 -2.18 18.56
CA HIS A 49 -7.85 -3.25 18.97
C HIS A 49 -6.69 -2.68 19.81
N GLU A 50 -6.27 -3.39 20.86
CA GLU A 50 -5.20 -2.94 21.77
C GLU A 50 -3.84 -2.68 21.09
N ARG A 51 -3.60 -3.33 19.95
CA ARG A 51 -2.38 -3.18 19.14
C ARG A 51 -2.54 -2.27 17.94
N LEU A 52 -3.69 -1.61 17.79
CA LEU A 52 -3.96 -0.63 16.73
C LEU A 52 -3.74 0.78 17.25
N GLU A 53 -2.98 1.56 16.50
CA GLU A 53 -2.78 2.98 16.76
C GLU A 53 -3.13 3.80 15.52
N LEU A 54 -4.12 4.67 15.67
CA LEU A 54 -4.64 5.54 14.62
C LEU A 54 -4.00 6.93 14.77
N VAL A 55 -3.33 7.42 13.72
CA VAL A 55 -2.62 8.70 13.72
C VAL A 55 -3.18 9.62 12.65
N GLN A 56 -3.67 10.78 13.03
CA GLN A 56 -4.10 11.76 12.03
C GLN A 56 -2.89 12.36 11.31
N ALA A 57 -2.72 12.02 10.04
CA ALA A 57 -1.59 12.47 9.24
C ALA A 57 -1.89 12.50 7.75
N ASP A 58 -1.68 13.65 7.13
CA ASP A 58 -1.69 13.79 5.67
C ASP A 58 -0.39 13.24 5.08
N LEU A 59 -0.48 12.16 4.32
CA LEU A 59 0.70 11.51 3.71
C LEU A 59 1.26 12.27 2.50
N PHE A 60 0.67 13.40 2.11
CA PHE A 60 1.26 14.36 1.17
C PHE A 60 2.15 15.40 1.83
N ASP A 61 2.09 15.53 3.18
CA ASP A 61 2.94 16.38 3.99
C ASP A 61 4.11 15.59 4.60
N PRO A 62 5.37 15.89 4.22
CA PRO A 62 6.54 15.21 4.79
C PRO A 62 6.64 15.27 6.31
N ALA A 63 6.17 16.37 6.95
CA ALA A 63 6.22 16.49 8.40
C ALA A 63 5.18 15.58 9.07
N ALA A 64 3.98 15.44 8.49
CA ALA A 64 2.97 14.51 8.99
C ALA A 64 3.41 13.05 8.83
N VAL A 65 4.04 12.71 7.70
CA VAL A 65 4.64 11.38 7.48
C VAL A 65 5.71 11.08 8.54
N ALA A 66 6.59 12.04 8.83
CA ALA A 66 7.63 11.86 9.86
C ALA A 66 7.02 11.59 11.25
N ARG A 67 5.94 12.31 11.63
CA ARG A 67 5.22 12.05 12.88
C ARG A 67 4.61 10.64 12.93
N ALA A 68 3.98 10.19 11.85
CA ALA A 68 3.43 8.83 11.78
C ALA A 68 4.53 7.75 11.92
N MET A 69 5.72 7.98 11.33
CA MET A 69 6.86 7.09 11.51
C MET A 69 7.43 7.11 12.94
N GLN A 70 7.46 8.26 13.60
CA GLN A 70 7.84 8.35 15.01
C GLN A 70 6.89 7.53 15.89
N THR A 71 5.59 7.55 15.62
CA THR A 71 4.61 6.69 16.29
C THR A 71 4.89 5.21 16.06
N ALA A 72 5.27 4.80 14.84
CA ALA A 72 5.66 3.41 14.58
C ALA A 72 6.90 2.99 15.39
N GLY A 73 7.83 3.91 15.60
CA GLY A 73 8.98 3.73 16.49
C GLY A 73 10.04 2.74 15.96
N PRO A 74 11.01 2.35 16.83
CA PRO A 74 12.15 1.52 16.43
C PRO A 74 11.80 0.05 16.16
N SER A 75 10.60 -0.39 16.56
CA SER A 75 10.09 -1.73 16.28
C SER A 75 9.45 -1.86 14.88
N LEU A 76 9.53 -0.81 14.03
CA LEU A 76 9.05 -0.86 12.65
C LEU A 76 9.80 -1.95 11.86
N ARG A 77 9.05 -2.93 11.34
CA ARG A 77 9.58 -4.04 10.53
C ARG A 77 8.88 -4.16 9.19
N ALA A 78 7.72 -3.51 9.04
CA ALA A 78 7.00 -3.51 7.78
C ALA A 78 6.37 -2.15 7.46
N LEU A 79 6.33 -1.81 6.17
CA LEU A 79 5.58 -0.69 5.61
C LEU A 79 4.69 -1.22 4.48
N VAL A 80 3.41 -0.91 4.54
CA VAL A 80 2.46 -1.24 3.47
C VAL A 80 1.89 0.04 2.90
N ASN A 81 2.15 0.30 1.61
CA ASN A 81 1.68 1.48 0.89
C ASN A 81 0.44 1.16 0.06
N LEU A 82 -0.74 1.59 0.54
CA LEU A 82 -2.04 1.39 -0.12
C LEU A 82 -2.62 2.68 -0.70
N VAL A 83 -2.11 3.85 -0.30
CA VAL A 83 -2.62 5.14 -0.76
C VAL A 83 -2.48 5.28 -2.26
N GLY A 84 -3.56 5.69 -2.88
CA GLY A 84 -3.67 5.95 -4.30
C GLY A 84 -5.13 6.12 -4.70
N GLY A 85 -5.35 6.52 -5.93
CA GLY A 85 -6.70 6.72 -6.46
C GLY A 85 -6.77 6.38 -7.94
N PHE A 86 -7.95 6.02 -8.37
CA PHE A 86 -8.26 5.70 -9.75
C PHE A 86 -9.17 6.78 -10.34
N ALA A 87 -8.85 7.24 -11.53
CA ALA A 87 -9.74 8.07 -12.33
C ALA A 87 -9.57 7.74 -13.82
N ILE A 88 -10.69 7.82 -14.54
CA ILE A 88 -10.74 7.78 -16.01
C ILE A 88 -10.97 9.21 -16.49
N HIS A 89 -10.24 9.58 -17.51
CA HIS A 89 -10.31 10.86 -18.19
C HIS A 89 -10.44 10.65 -19.71
N ASP A 90 -10.28 11.71 -20.46
CA ASP A 90 -10.26 11.67 -21.91
C ASP A 90 -8.95 11.05 -22.45
N ARG A 91 -8.81 11.02 -23.77
CA ARG A 91 -7.58 10.60 -24.43
C ARG A 91 -6.45 11.60 -24.13
N VAL A 92 -5.20 11.15 -24.23
CA VAL A 92 -4.02 11.94 -23.80
C VAL A 92 -4.00 13.36 -24.39
N HIS A 93 -4.36 13.55 -25.66
CA HIS A 93 -4.36 14.86 -26.32
C HIS A 93 -5.51 15.78 -25.88
N GLU A 94 -6.49 15.26 -25.15
CA GLU A 94 -7.67 15.97 -24.65
C GLU A 94 -7.59 16.17 -23.12
N THR A 95 -6.70 15.44 -22.44
CA THR A 95 -6.53 15.51 -20.98
C THR A 95 -5.60 16.67 -20.61
N PRO A 96 -6.04 17.63 -19.77
CA PRO A 96 -5.16 18.69 -19.26
C PRO A 96 -3.94 18.14 -18.51
N ILE A 97 -2.82 18.84 -18.63
CA ILE A 97 -1.57 18.40 -17.98
C ILE A 97 -1.71 18.34 -16.46
N GLU A 98 -2.44 19.23 -15.84
CA GLU A 98 -2.68 19.31 -14.41
C GLU A 98 -3.40 18.05 -13.91
N THR A 99 -4.36 17.54 -14.69
CA THR A 99 -5.09 16.29 -14.39
C THR A 99 -4.15 15.09 -14.43
N PHE A 100 -3.24 15.03 -15.39
CA PHE A 100 -2.22 13.99 -15.47
C PHE A 100 -1.25 14.06 -14.28
N GLU A 101 -0.74 15.25 -13.95
CA GLU A 101 0.18 15.47 -12.83
C GLU A 101 -0.47 15.15 -11.48
N GLU A 102 -1.75 15.46 -11.31
CA GLU A 102 -2.51 15.11 -10.10
C GLU A 102 -2.57 13.60 -9.90
N GLN A 103 -2.80 12.81 -10.97
CA GLN A 103 -2.78 11.36 -10.89
C GLN A 103 -1.40 10.81 -10.51
N LEU A 104 -0.33 11.38 -11.03
CA LEU A 104 1.04 11.04 -10.61
C LEU A 104 1.26 11.39 -9.14
N ARG A 105 0.90 12.60 -8.73
CA ARG A 105 1.03 13.05 -7.36
C ARG A 105 0.27 12.14 -6.40
N LEU A 106 -0.99 11.80 -6.72
CA LEU A 106 -1.85 10.96 -5.89
C LEU A 106 -1.27 9.54 -5.71
N ASN A 107 -0.77 8.93 -6.77
CA ASN A 107 -0.37 7.53 -6.76
C ASN A 107 1.10 7.28 -6.39
N LEU A 108 1.99 8.25 -6.54
CA LEU A 108 3.43 8.06 -6.31
C LEU A 108 3.94 8.79 -5.05
N ARG A 109 3.55 10.06 -4.83
CA ARG A 109 4.12 10.89 -3.78
C ARG A 109 3.96 10.29 -2.36
N PRO A 110 2.79 9.80 -1.93
CA PRO A 110 2.63 9.21 -0.60
C PRO A 110 3.52 7.97 -0.40
N ALA A 111 3.59 7.11 -1.42
CA ALA A 111 4.43 5.91 -1.36
C ALA A 111 5.91 6.28 -1.22
N TYR A 112 6.41 7.23 -2.01
CA TYR A 112 7.79 7.71 -1.90
C TYR A 112 8.11 8.30 -0.53
N LEU A 113 7.24 9.19 -0.01
CA LEU A 113 7.45 9.83 1.29
C LEU A 113 7.44 8.84 2.44
N ALA A 114 6.52 7.87 2.41
CA ALA A 114 6.44 6.82 3.43
C ALA A 114 7.67 5.89 3.37
N CYS A 115 8.11 5.45 2.20
CA CYS A 115 9.33 4.65 2.04
C CYS A 115 10.56 5.40 2.57
N ARG A 116 10.75 6.66 2.12
CA ARG A 116 11.86 7.51 2.57
C ARG A 116 11.91 7.66 4.10
N ALA A 117 10.74 7.78 4.75
CA ALA A 117 10.67 7.98 6.19
C ALA A 117 10.82 6.66 6.99
N ALA A 118 10.45 5.51 6.42
CA ALA A 118 10.56 4.21 7.08
C ALA A 118 11.98 3.61 7.01
N LEU A 119 12.70 3.86 5.94
CA LEU A 119 14.00 3.26 5.67
C LEU A 119 15.03 3.45 6.79
N PRO A 120 15.21 4.64 7.40
CA PRO A 120 16.20 4.80 8.48
C PRO A 120 15.99 3.83 9.64
N ALA A 121 14.72 3.69 10.10
CA ALA A 121 14.41 2.77 11.19
C ALA A 121 14.60 1.30 10.80
N MET A 122 14.29 0.93 9.56
CA MET A 122 14.53 -0.43 9.06
C MET A 122 16.01 -0.76 8.94
N LEU A 123 16.82 0.18 8.46
CA LEU A 123 18.28 0.03 8.37
C LEU A 123 18.92 -0.13 9.76
N GLU A 124 18.53 0.70 10.72
CA GLU A 124 18.98 0.61 12.11
C GLU A 124 18.57 -0.73 12.75
N ALA A 125 17.41 -1.25 12.40
CA ALA A 125 16.91 -2.52 12.87
C ALA A 125 17.54 -3.76 12.18
N GLY A 126 18.41 -3.55 11.19
CA GLY A 126 19.04 -4.62 10.42
C GLY A 126 18.15 -5.25 9.35
N GLY A 127 17.07 -4.58 8.95
CA GLY A 127 16.20 -5.03 7.87
C GLY A 127 14.71 -4.74 8.10
N GLY A 128 13.93 -5.06 7.08
CA GLY A 128 12.48 -4.86 7.10
C GLY A 128 11.82 -5.28 5.79
N SER A 129 10.53 -5.03 5.67
CA SER A 129 9.79 -5.31 4.43
C SER A 129 8.90 -4.14 4.02
N ILE A 130 8.98 -3.76 2.76
CA ILE A 130 8.12 -2.75 2.15
C ILE A 130 7.26 -3.42 1.08
N VAL A 131 5.94 -3.22 1.14
CA VAL A 131 5.01 -3.67 0.11
C VAL A 131 4.23 -2.48 -0.42
N CYS A 132 4.33 -2.26 -1.73
CA CYS A 132 3.59 -1.20 -2.42
C CYS A 132 2.44 -1.80 -3.26
N VAL A 133 1.28 -1.13 -3.26
CA VAL A 133 0.16 -1.53 -4.12
C VAL A 133 0.20 -0.74 -5.42
N SER A 134 0.54 -1.44 -6.49
CA SER A 134 0.40 -0.96 -7.86
C SER A 134 -0.97 -1.35 -8.45
N SER A 135 -1.03 -1.76 -9.69
CA SER A 135 -2.25 -2.21 -10.38
C SER A 135 -1.91 -3.09 -11.57
N ARG A 136 -2.84 -3.99 -11.95
CA ARG A 136 -2.80 -4.68 -13.24
C ARG A 136 -2.69 -3.69 -14.40
N ALA A 137 -3.31 -2.51 -14.30
CA ALA A 137 -3.26 -1.46 -15.31
C ALA A 137 -1.83 -1.01 -15.67
N ALA A 138 -0.88 -1.09 -14.74
CA ALA A 138 0.53 -0.79 -15.01
C ALA A 138 1.19 -1.77 -16.00
N ARG A 139 0.61 -2.97 -16.18
CA ARG A 139 1.07 -4.03 -17.09
C ARG A 139 0.13 -4.28 -18.28
N ARG A 140 -1.15 -4.00 -18.10
CA ARG A 140 -2.21 -4.15 -19.11
C ARG A 140 -2.99 -2.85 -19.20
N PRO A 141 -2.47 -1.85 -19.93
CA PRO A 141 -3.09 -0.52 -20.04
C PRO A 141 -4.42 -0.57 -20.80
N PHE A 142 -5.28 0.41 -20.54
CA PHE A 142 -6.54 0.64 -21.23
C PHE A 142 -6.75 2.14 -21.49
N PRO A 143 -7.60 2.52 -22.45
CA PRO A 143 -7.82 3.93 -22.81
C PRO A 143 -8.38 4.77 -21.67
N GLY A 144 -8.06 6.08 -21.66
CA GLY A 144 -8.62 7.07 -20.74
C GLY A 144 -8.00 7.11 -19.34
N ALA A 145 -6.97 6.30 -19.05
CA ALA A 145 -6.38 6.21 -17.72
C ALA A 145 -4.86 6.49 -17.71
N ALA A 146 -4.35 7.29 -18.64
CA ALA A 146 -2.91 7.48 -18.81
C ALA A 146 -2.20 7.95 -17.53
N GLY A 147 -2.72 8.94 -16.82
CA GLY A 147 -2.13 9.43 -15.58
C GLY A 147 -2.10 8.38 -14.47
N TYR A 148 -3.19 7.63 -14.30
CA TYR A 148 -3.26 6.51 -13.37
C TYR A 148 -2.27 5.39 -13.72
N ILE A 149 -2.27 4.96 -14.98
CA ILE A 149 -1.38 3.90 -15.47
C ILE A 149 0.08 4.26 -15.25
N VAL A 150 0.49 5.48 -15.64
CA VAL A 150 1.86 5.96 -15.44
C VAL A 150 2.18 6.08 -13.95
N GLY A 151 1.28 6.59 -13.12
CA GLY A 151 1.45 6.64 -11.67
C GLY A 151 1.67 5.27 -11.05
N LYS A 152 0.87 4.27 -11.45
CA LYS A 152 1.02 2.88 -10.96
C LYS A 152 2.25 2.16 -11.54
N ALA A 153 2.67 2.49 -12.76
CA ALA A 153 3.93 2.01 -13.31
C ALA A 153 5.14 2.65 -12.60
N ALA A 154 5.06 3.93 -12.24
CA ALA A 154 6.08 4.61 -11.46
C ALA A 154 6.25 4.00 -10.06
N VAL A 155 5.19 3.49 -9.43
CA VAL A 155 5.28 2.71 -8.18
C VAL A 155 6.10 1.43 -8.38
N LEU A 156 5.96 0.72 -9.51
CA LEU A 156 6.78 -0.46 -9.80
C LEU A 156 8.25 -0.10 -9.96
N ALA A 157 8.55 0.98 -10.70
CA ALA A 157 9.91 1.47 -10.85
C ALA A 157 10.52 1.92 -9.51
N LEU A 158 9.72 2.52 -8.61
CA LEU A 158 10.16 2.85 -7.25
C LEU A 158 10.51 1.59 -6.45
N VAL A 159 9.70 0.53 -6.55
CA VAL A 159 9.97 -0.77 -5.90
C VAL A 159 11.29 -1.36 -6.41
N ASP A 160 11.51 -1.35 -7.73
CA ASP A 160 12.75 -1.87 -8.35
C ASP A 160 13.99 -1.06 -7.89
N ALA A 161 13.87 0.27 -7.82
CA ALA A 161 14.94 1.15 -7.36
C ALA A 161 15.28 0.90 -5.87
N LEU A 162 14.26 0.85 -5.00
CA LEU A 162 14.45 0.60 -3.59
C LEU A 162 15.02 -0.80 -3.32
N ASP A 163 14.58 -1.81 -4.05
CA ASP A 163 15.14 -3.15 -3.96
C ASP A 163 16.63 -3.18 -4.35
N ALA A 164 16.99 -2.51 -5.44
CA ALA A 164 18.38 -2.41 -5.89
C ALA A 164 19.28 -1.70 -4.86
N GLU A 165 18.75 -0.67 -4.19
CA GLU A 165 19.48 0.11 -3.20
C GLU A 165 19.63 -0.62 -1.86
N TYR A 166 18.58 -1.26 -1.33
CA TYR A 166 18.47 -1.67 0.07
C TYR A 166 18.42 -3.18 0.32
N ARG A 167 18.36 -4.02 -0.72
CA ARG A 167 18.31 -5.49 -0.55
C ARG A 167 19.49 -6.01 0.26
N LYS A 168 20.71 -5.47 0.04
CA LYS A 168 21.92 -5.90 0.74
C LYS A 168 21.94 -5.49 2.22
N ASP A 169 21.13 -4.51 2.59
CA ASP A 169 20.96 -4.04 3.96
C ASP A 169 19.80 -4.77 4.67
N GLY A 170 19.26 -5.83 4.06
CA GLY A 170 18.20 -6.65 4.64
C GLY A 170 16.79 -6.08 4.47
N VAL A 171 16.61 -4.99 3.71
CA VAL A 171 15.27 -4.45 3.41
C VAL A 171 14.73 -5.07 2.13
N ARG A 172 13.64 -5.82 2.23
CA ARG A 172 12.94 -6.41 1.09
C ARG A 172 11.85 -5.47 0.59
N VAL A 173 11.76 -5.26 -0.71
CA VAL A 173 10.78 -4.35 -1.31
C VAL A 173 10.04 -5.06 -2.42
N ASN A 174 8.72 -5.16 -2.32
CA ASN A 174 7.87 -5.87 -3.27
C ASN A 174 6.64 -5.04 -3.65
N ALA A 175 6.02 -5.36 -4.77
CA ALA A 175 4.74 -4.81 -5.18
C ALA A 175 3.69 -5.90 -5.33
N VAL A 176 2.42 -5.59 -5.01
CA VAL A 176 1.26 -6.37 -5.43
C VAL A 176 0.48 -5.60 -6.49
N LEU A 177 -0.03 -6.32 -7.50
CA LEU A 177 -0.77 -5.74 -8.60
C LEU A 177 -2.20 -6.31 -8.63
N PRO A 178 -3.15 -5.67 -7.95
CA PRO A 178 -4.55 -6.08 -8.03
C PRO A 178 -5.16 -5.79 -9.42
N SER A 179 -6.16 -6.58 -9.77
CA SER A 179 -7.19 -6.21 -10.73
C SER A 179 -8.23 -5.30 -10.08
N VAL A 180 -9.50 -5.44 -10.38
CA VAL A 180 -10.58 -4.76 -9.66
C VAL A 180 -10.73 -5.39 -8.28
N ILE A 181 -10.65 -4.57 -7.24
CA ILE A 181 -10.81 -5.02 -5.85
C ILE A 181 -12.29 -4.95 -5.48
N ASP A 182 -12.82 -6.00 -4.93
CA ASP A 182 -14.21 -6.06 -4.47
C ASP A 182 -14.41 -5.20 -3.21
N THR A 183 -14.69 -3.93 -3.43
CA THR A 183 -14.97 -2.95 -2.37
C THR A 183 -16.34 -2.31 -2.60
N PRO A 184 -17.00 -1.80 -1.54
CA PRO A 184 -18.28 -1.08 -1.70
C PRO A 184 -18.19 0.08 -2.68
N ALA A 185 -17.08 0.81 -2.71
CA ALA A 185 -16.87 1.92 -3.64
C ALA A 185 -16.79 1.45 -5.10
N ASN A 186 -16.08 0.36 -5.38
CA ASN A 186 -15.99 -0.18 -6.73
C ASN A 186 -17.31 -0.80 -7.19
N ARG A 187 -18.03 -1.50 -6.29
CA ARG A 187 -19.39 -2.00 -6.60
C ARG A 187 -20.34 -0.85 -6.94
N ALA A 188 -20.29 0.25 -6.19
CA ALA A 188 -21.12 1.43 -6.46
C ALA A 188 -20.76 2.11 -7.79
N SER A 189 -19.50 2.12 -8.20
CA SER A 189 -19.04 2.73 -9.46
C SER A 189 -19.27 1.84 -10.70
N MET A 190 -19.43 0.53 -10.51
CA MET A 190 -19.61 -0.47 -11.59
C MET A 190 -20.74 -1.45 -11.23
N PRO A 191 -22.00 -0.99 -11.11
CA PRO A 191 -23.09 -1.81 -10.57
C PRO A 191 -23.44 -3.03 -11.43
N ASP A 192 -23.17 -2.97 -12.73
CA ASP A 192 -23.48 -4.03 -13.70
C ASP A 192 -22.33 -5.02 -13.91
N ALA A 193 -21.22 -4.90 -13.15
CA ALA A 193 -20.07 -5.78 -13.31
C ALA A 193 -20.31 -7.14 -12.64
N ASP A 194 -19.63 -8.17 -13.16
CA ASP A 194 -19.57 -9.49 -12.54
C ASP A 194 -18.58 -9.46 -11.36
N PHE A 195 -19.09 -9.28 -10.15
CA PHE A 195 -18.29 -9.17 -8.92
C PHE A 195 -17.60 -10.48 -8.54
N ASP A 196 -18.06 -11.63 -9.02
CA ASP A 196 -17.43 -12.93 -8.74
C ASP A 196 -16.05 -13.07 -9.37
N THR A 197 -15.76 -12.26 -10.40
CA THR A 197 -14.45 -12.18 -11.03
C THR A 197 -13.46 -11.30 -10.27
N TRP A 198 -13.93 -10.46 -9.36
CA TRP A 198 -13.10 -9.49 -8.64
C TRP A 198 -12.29 -10.14 -7.51
N VAL A 199 -11.18 -9.51 -7.16
CA VAL A 199 -10.36 -9.99 -6.05
C VAL A 199 -10.83 -9.37 -4.73
N ARG A 200 -11.06 -10.21 -3.72
CA ARG A 200 -11.50 -9.72 -2.41
C ARG A 200 -10.34 -9.13 -1.61
N PRO A 201 -10.61 -8.08 -0.81
CA PRO A 201 -9.60 -7.45 0.05
C PRO A 201 -8.84 -8.43 0.95
N ASP A 202 -9.53 -9.42 1.54
CA ASP A 202 -8.92 -10.43 2.41
C ASP A 202 -7.91 -11.35 1.70
N GLN A 203 -8.14 -11.63 0.40
CA GLN A 203 -7.21 -12.40 -0.42
C GLN A 203 -5.91 -11.62 -0.68
N ILE A 204 -6.03 -10.33 -1.00
CA ILE A 204 -4.88 -9.44 -1.19
C ILE A 204 -4.11 -9.25 0.13
N ALA A 205 -4.83 -9.04 1.23
CA ALA A 205 -4.25 -8.87 2.57
C ALA A 205 -3.36 -10.06 2.97
N ARG A 206 -3.79 -11.30 2.68
CA ARG A 206 -2.97 -12.51 2.91
C ARG A 206 -1.66 -12.50 2.13
N VAL A 207 -1.68 -12.06 0.88
CA VAL A 207 -0.46 -11.95 0.06
C VAL A 207 0.46 -10.87 0.62
N ILE A 208 -0.08 -9.70 0.96
CA ILE A 208 0.70 -8.60 1.55
C ILE A 208 1.34 -9.04 2.87
N ARG A 209 0.60 -9.69 3.77
CA ARG A 209 1.11 -10.22 5.03
C ARG A 209 2.22 -11.25 4.80
N PHE A 210 2.04 -12.18 3.85
CA PHE A 210 3.08 -13.14 3.46
C PHE A 210 4.36 -12.42 3.02
N LEU A 211 4.28 -11.42 2.14
CA LEU A 211 5.43 -10.66 1.68
C LEU A 211 6.15 -9.90 2.82
N CYS A 212 5.44 -9.58 3.90
CA CYS A 212 6.02 -8.96 5.09
C CYS A 212 6.54 -9.98 6.13
N SER A 213 6.27 -11.27 5.95
CA SER A 213 6.70 -12.33 6.89
C SER A 213 8.09 -12.87 6.59
N GLU A 214 8.64 -13.65 7.52
CA GLU A 214 9.90 -14.38 7.35
C GLU A 214 9.81 -15.49 6.28
N ASP A 215 8.59 -16.01 6.03
CA ASP A 215 8.36 -17.01 4.98
C ASP A 215 8.69 -16.48 3.58
N ALA A 216 8.67 -15.16 3.41
CA ALA A 216 9.08 -14.48 2.18
C ALA A 216 10.52 -13.93 2.22
N SER A 217 11.38 -14.42 3.12
CA SER A 217 12.73 -13.88 3.36
C SER A 217 13.63 -13.82 2.12
N ILE A 218 13.41 -14.69 1.14
CA ILE A 218 14.16 -14.71 -0.13
C ILE A 218 13.48 -13.92 -1.26
N THR A 219 12.31 -13.29 -0.99
CA THR A 219 11.51 -12.60 -2.02
C THR A 219 11.68 -11.10 -1.89
N SER A 220 12.34 -10.48 -2.87
CA SER A 220 12.53 -9.04 -2.98
C SER A 220 12.59 -8.63 -4.45
N GLY A 221 12.12 -7.43 -4.79
CA GLY A 221 11.99 -6.93 -6.16
C GLY A 221 10.85 -7.59 -6.94
N ALA A 222 9.95 -8.31 -6.27
CA ALA A 222 8.87 -9.01 -6.95
C ALA A 222 7.66 -8.10 -7.23
N HIS A 223 7.11 -8.24 -8.43
CA HIS A 223 5.83 -7.66 -8.84
C HIS A 223 4.78 -8.77 -8.88
N VAL A 224 4.03 -8.94 -7.82
CA VAL A 224 3.14 -10.07 -7.58
C VAL A 224 1.73 -9.81 -8.10
N PRO A 225 1.27 -10.49 -9.16
CA PRO A 225 -0.10 -10.39 -9.63
C PRO A 225 -1.08 -10.96 -8.60
N VAL A 226 -2.15 -10.21 -8.31
CA VAL A 226 -3.26 -10.64 -7.44
C VAL A 226 -4.58 -10.29 -8.16
N TYR A 227 -4.81 -10.93 -9.29
CA TYR A 227 -5.85 -10.54 -10.25
C TYR A 227 -7.21 -11.17 -9.97
N GLY A 228 -7.32 -12.21 -9.16
CA GLY A 228 -8.52 -13.01 -9.08
C GLY A 228 -8.78 -13.73 -10.41
N LEU A 229 -10.01 -13.69 -10.88
CA LEU A 229 -10.43 -14.25 -12.18
C LEU A 229 -10.54 -13.17 -13.29
N ALA A 230 -10.26 -11.90 -12.98
CA ALA A 230 -10.40 -10.78 -13.92
C ALA A 230 -9.21 -10.60 -14.86
#